data_bdde4ca0a06a53c5e9a141b6260d8b45
#
_entry.id   bdde4ca0a06a53c5e9a141b6260d8b45
#
_cell.length_a   1.000
_cell.length_b   1.000
_cell.length_c   1.000
_cell.angle_alpha   90.00
_cell.angle_beta   90.00
_cell.angle_gamma   90.00
#
_symmetry.space_group_name_H-M   'P 1'
#
loop_
_entity.id
_entity.type
_entity.pdbx_description
1 polymer ?
#
loop_
_entity_poly.entity_id
_entity_poly.type
_entity_poly.pdbx_seq_one_letter_code
_entity_poly.pdbx_strand_id
1 'polypeptide(L)'
;MSDTLDEKRPTRGDARRDAIVQAARKVCLEKGFSKITVSDIASEVGMTRSLFYHYFEDKEAVADAVLDNVIDEILTTLKQWNQARETGNVNK
;
A
#
# COMPACT_ATOMS: atom_id res chain seq x y z
N MET A 1 15.55 20.17 2.03
CA MET A 1 15.52 19.15 1.04
C MET A 1 15.79 17.83 1.59
N SER A 2 16.91 17.63 2.24
CA SER A 2 17.17 16.38 2.88
C SER A 2 16.07 16.00 3.83
N ASP A 3 15.57 16.98 4.53
CA ASP A 3 14.54 16.71 5.51
C ASP A 3 13.33 16.09 4.84
N THR A 4 12.96 16.62 3.71
CA THR A 4 11.81 16.11 3.00
C THR A 4 12.05 14.70 2.57
N LEU A 5 13.24 14.43 2.08
CA LEU A 5 13.57 13.08 1.66
C LEU A 5 13.56 12.13 2.83
N ASP A 6 14.08 12.59 3.97
CA ASP A 6 14.11 11.77 5.16
C ASP A 6 12.70 11.44 5.60
N GLU A 7 11.81 12.40 5.52
CA GLU A 7 10.43 12.17 5.91
C GLU A 7 9.77 11.14 5.04
N LYS A 8 10.11 11.13 3.77
CA LYS A 8 9.52 10.18 2.85
C LYS A 8 10.16 8.82 2.93
N ARG A 9 11.34 8.79 3.48
CA ARG A 9 12.05 7.53 3.59
C ARG A 9 11.39 6.68 4.65
N PRO A 10 11.05 5.45 4.36
CA PRO A 10 10.38 4.63 5.35
C PRO A 10 11.32 4.30 6.48
N THR A 11 10.80 4.39 7.70
CA THR A 11 11.50 3.91 8.86
C THR A 11 11.28 2.41 8.92
N ARG A 12 11.91 1.78 9.90
CA ARG A 12 11.71 0.35 10.07
C ARG A 12 10.25 0.01 10.31
N GLY A 13 9.58 0.80 11.14
CA GLY A 13 8.17 0.59 11.40
C GLY A 13 7.33 0.80 10.16
N ASP A 14 7.66 1.83 9.40
CA ASP A 14 6.94 2.12 8.18
C ASP A 14 7.13 1.02 7.14
N ALA A 15 8.33 0.49 7.07
CA ALA A 15 8.62 -0.58 6.13
C ALA A 15 7.80 -1.82 6.45
N ARG A 16 7.64 -2.13 7.73
CA ARG A 16 6.83 -3.28 8.12
C ARG A 16 5.36 -3.04 7.85
N ARG A 17 4.91 -1.83 8.16
CA ARG A 17 3.53 -1.47 7.90
C ARG A 17 3.24 -1.60 6.41
N ASP A 18 4.15 -1.11 5.61
CA ASP A 18 3.99 -1.19 4.16
C ASP A 18 4.00 -2.64 3.68
N ALA A 19 4.84 -3.47 4.27
CA ALA A 19 4.87 -4.88 3.92
C ALA A 19 3.53 -5.55 4.20
N ILE A 20 2.90 -5.18 5.32
CA ILE A 20 1.59 -5.69 5.65
C ILE A 20 0.56 -5.28 4.61
N VAL A 21 0.61 -4.01 4.20
CA VAL A 21 -0.31 -3.50 3.20
C VAL A 21 -0.14 -4.23 1.88
N GLN A 22 1.10 -4.43 1.46
CA GLN A 22 1.37 -5.13 0.21
C GLN A 22 0.93 -6.59 0.28
N ALA A 23 1.19 -7.23 1.41
CA ALA A 23 0.75 -8.61 1.60
C ALA A 23 -0.76 -8.71 1.57
N ALA A 24 -1.43 -7.78 2.23
CA ALA A 24 -2.89 -7.77 2.27
C ALA A 24 -3.46 -7.56 0.88
N ARG A 25 -2.84 -6.67 0.12
CA ARG A 25 -3.28 -6.41 -1.25
C ARG A 25 -3.16 -7.68 -2.09
N LYS A 26 -2.06 -8.38 -1.95
CA LYS A 26 -1.82 -9.60 -2.69
C LYS A 26 -2.85 -10.67 -2.32
N VAL A 27 -3.05 -10.89 -1.02
CA VAL A 27 -3.97 -11.93 -0.57
C VAL A 27 -5.41 -11.56 -0.94
N CYS A 28 -5.74 -10.27 -0.90
CA CYS A 28 -7.06 -9.82 -1.33
C CYS A 28 -7.32 -10.16 -2.78
N LEU A 29 -6.32 -10.00 -3.63
CA LEU A 29 -6.47 -10.32 -5.03
C LEU A 29 -6.65 -11.81 -5.25
N GLU A 30 -6.05 -12.60 -4.38
CA GLU A 30 -6.13 -14.05 -4.51
C GLU A 30 -7.43 -14.63 -3.95
N LYS A 31 -7.84 -14.12 -2.80
CA LYS A 31 -8.97 -14.71 -2.09
C LYS A 31 -10.21 -13.85 -2.04
N GLY A 32 -10.05 -12.56 -2.21
CA GLY A 32 -11.13 -11.61 -1.99
C GLY A 32 -11.18 -11.19 -0.53
N PHE A 33 -11.62 -9.96 -0.32
CA PHE A 33 -11.59 -9.37 1.02
C PHE A 33 -12.43 -10.15 2.02
N SER A 34 -13.56 -10.66 1.59
CA SER A 34 -14.46 -11.33 2.53
C SER A 34 -13.87 -12.61 3.08
N LYS A 35 -12.91 -13.21 2.38
CA LYS A 35 -12.33 -14.46 2.81
C LYS A 35 -10.96 -14.32 3.46
N ILE A 36 -10.36 -13.17 3.36
CA ILE A 36 -9.04 -12.96 3.91
C ILE A 36 -9.13 -12.83 5.42
N THR A 37 -8.11 -13.34 6.12
CA THR A 37 -8.04 -13.24 7.57
C THR A 37 -6.74 -12.58 7.95
N VAL A 38 -6.67 -12.12 9.21
CA VAL A 38 -5.43 -11.54 9.72
C VAL A 38 -4.32 -12.59 9.67
N SER A 39 -4.66 -13.84 9.93
CA SER A 39 -3.68 -14.92 9.84
C SER A 39 -3.10 -15.04 8.44
N ASP A 40 -3.95 -14.89 7.43
CA ASP A 40 -3.49 -14.96 6.04
C ASP A 40 -2.48 -13.87 5.75
N ILE A 41 -2.79 -12.66 6.20
CA ILE A 41 -1.91 -11.53 5.95
C ILE A 41 -0.60 -11.69 6.70
N ALA A 42 -0.71 -12.02 7.99
CA ALA A 42 0.48 -12.18 8.82
C ALA A 42 1.38 -13.27 8.27
N SER A 43 0.77 -14.35 7.82
CA SER A 43 1.51 -15.46 7.26
C SER A 43 2.25 -15.05 5.98
N GLU A 44 1.59 -14.26 5.16
CA GLU A 44 2.19 -13.79 3.92
C GLU A 44 3.42 -12.94 4.19
N VAL A 45 3.36 -12.11 5.23
CA VAL A 45 4.49 -11.26 5.60
C VAL A 45 5.55 -12.03 6.37
N GLY A 46 5.14 -13.09 7.03
CA GLY A 46 6.05 -13.85 7.87
C GLY A 46 6.13 -13.29 9.28
N MET A 47 5.01 -12.82 9.80
CA MET A 47 4.98 -12.28 11.17
C MET A 47 3.86 -12.94 11.95
N THR A 48 3.89 -12.73 13.28
CA THR A 48 2.84 -13.25 14.13
C THR A 48 1.63 -12.33 14.07
N ARG A 49 0.48 -12.86 14.49
CA ARG A 49 -0.71 -12.04 14.57
C ARG A 49 -0.54 -10.94 15.61
N SER A 50 0.16 -11.24 16.69
CA SER A 50 0.43 -10.21 17.69
C SER A 50 1.12 -9.02 17.09
N LEU A 51 2.13 -9.28 16.28
CA LEU A 51 2.85 -8.19 15.64
C LEU A 51 1.97 -7.46 14.66
N PHE A 52 1.14 -8.20 13.94
CA PHE A 52 0.19 -7.58 13.03
C PHE A 52 -0.67 -6.57 13.79
N TYR A 53 -1.23 -6.97 14.93
CA TYR A 53 -2.11 -6.10 15.69
C TYR A 53 -1.37 -4.90 16.28
N HIS A 54 -0.08 -4.94 16.27
CA HIS A 54 0.71 -3.78 16.65
C HIS A 54 0.59 -2.66 15.63
N TYR A 55 0.33 -3.01 14.40
CA TYR A 55 0.25 -2.05 13.30
C TYR A 55 -1.17 -1.74 12.87
N PHE A 56 -2.05 -2.71 12.93
CA PHE A 56 -3.43 -2.55 12.48
C PHE A 56 -4.38 -3.22 13.45
N GLU A 57 -5.48 -2.57 13.73
CA GLU A 57 -6.47 -3.08 14.67
C GLU A 57 -7.13 -4.37 14.19
N ASP A 58 -7.42 -4.41 12.90
CA ASP A 58 -8.14 -5.54 12.33
C ASP A 58 -7.91 -5.52 10.82
N LYS A 59 -8.53 -6.45 10.13
CA LYS A 59 -8.32 -6.51 8.69
C LYS A 59 -8.99 -5.36 7.97
N GLU A 60 -10.04 -4.80 8.55
CA GLU A 60 -10.69 -3.65 7.94
C GLU A 60 -9.76 -2.45 7.92
N ALA A 61 -8.98 -2.28 8.96
CA ALA A 61 -8.00 -1.20 9.01
C ALA A 61 -6.96 -1.37 7.92
N VAL A 62 -6.54 -2.61 7.69
CA VAL A 62 -5.59 -2.89 6.62
C VAL A 62 -6.24 -2.65 5.27
N ALA A 63 -7.49 -3.00 5.13
CA ALA A 63 -8.21 -2.80 3.87
C ALA A 63 -8.25 -1.32 3.50
N ASP A 64 -8.46 -0.47 4.49
CA ASP A 64 -8.44 0.97 4.27
C ASP A 64 -7.09 1.41 3.75
N ALA A 65 -6.02 0.88 4.34
CA ALA A 65 -4.68 1.23 3.91
C ALA A 65 -4.39 0.70 2.50
N VAL A 66 -4.89 -0.48 2.19
CA VAL A 66 -4.74 -1.03 0.84
C VAL A 66 -5.46 -0.15 -0.16
N LEU A 67 -6.65 0.29 0.19
CA LEU A 67 -7.42 1.14 -0.69
C LEU A 67 -6.70 2.46 -0.95
N ASP A 68 -6.18 3.07 0.11
CA ASP A 68 -5.40 4.29 -0.04
C ASP A 68 -4.21 4.07 -0.96
N ASN A 69 -3.56 2.94 -0.79
CA ASN A 69 -2.40 2.59 -1.59
C ASN A 69 -2.76 2.48 -3.07
N VAL A 70 -3.88 1.82 -3.35
CA VAL A 70 -4.34 1.63 -4.72
C VAL A 70 -4.76 2.97 -5.34
N ILE A 71 -5.48 3.76 -4.59
CA ILE A 71 -5.93 5.07 -5.07
C ILE A 71 -4.72 5.94 -5.38
N ASP A 72 -3.74 5.91 -4.50
CA ASP A 72 -2.54 6.69 -4.68
C ASP A 72 -1.82 6.29 -5.97
N GLU A 73 -1.74 5.00 -6.22
CA GLU A 73 -1.15 4.49 -7.45
C GLU A 73 -1.90 4.99 -8.68
N ILE A 74 -3.22 4.92 -8.61
CA ILE A 74 -4.04 5.34 -9.73
C ILE A 74 -3.86 6.82 -10.01
N LEU A 75 -3.88 7.62 -8.96
CA LEU A 75 -3.72 9.05 -9.11
C LEU A 75 -2.35 9.40 -9.67
N THR A 76 -1.33 8.71 -9.21
CA THR A 76 0.02 8.94 -9.71
C THR A 76 0.10 8.59 -11.19
N THR A 77 -0.48 7.47 -11.56
CA THR A 77 -0.48 7.02 -12.95
C THR A 77 -1.22 8.01 -13.83
N LEU A 78 -2.37 8.47 -13.37
CA LEU A 78 -3.14 9.44 -14.15
C LEU A 78 -2.39 10.74 -14.33
N LYS A 79 -1.70 11.16 -13.28
CA LYS A 79 -0.92 12.38 -13.35
C LYS A 79 0.19 12.25 -14.39
N GLN A 80 0.89 11.15 -14.38
CA GLN A 80 1.94 10.89 -15.33
C GLN A 80 1.38 10.83 -16.75
N TRP A 81 0.25 10.20 -16.86
CA TRP A 81 -0.39 10.05 -18.15
C TRP A 81 -0.81 11.41 -18.72
N ASN A 82 -1.37 12.25 -17.87
CA ASN A 82 -1.77 13.59 -18.27
C ASN A 82 -0.58 14.41 -18.70
N GLN A 83 0.50 14.31 -17.97
CA GLN A 83 1.70 15.04 -18.34
C GLN A 83 2.23 14.60 -19.68
N ALA A 84 2.23 13.30 -19.90
CA ALA A 84 2.69 12.78 -21.17
C ALA A 84 1.79 13.24 -22.31
N ARG A 85 0.50 13.24 -22.06
CA ARG A 85 -0.44 13.69 -23.08
C ARG A 85 -0.25 15.15 -23.41
N GLU A 86 -0.13 15.96 -22.38
CA GLU A 86 0.04 17.39 -22.60
C GLU A 86 1.29 17.66 -23.38
N THR A 87 2.35 16.98 -23.00
CA THR A 87 3.61 17.17 -23.68
C THR A 87 3.52 16.73 -25.13
N GLY A 88 2.94 15.57 -25.32
CA GLY A 88 2.81 15.04 -26.65
C GLY A 88 1.89 15.88 -27.52
N ASN A 89 0.81 16.36 -26.93
CA ASN A 89 -0.14 17.13 -27.67
C ASN A 89 0.39 18.48 -28.09
N VAL A 90 1.17 19.03 -27.21
CA VAL A 90 1.72 20.34 -27.48
C VAL A 90 2.54 20.32 -28.75
N ASN A 91 3.12 19.22 -29.01
CA ASN A 91 3.98 19.11 -30.17
C ASN A 91 3.25 19.14 -31.48
N LYS A 92 1.99 18.96 -31.40
CA LYS A 92 1.29 18.97 -32.63
C LYS A 92 1.08 20.25 -33.26
#